data_814933a35b031f3cc3768fc9cc7c794a
#
_entry.id   814933a35b031f3cc3768fc9cc7c794a
#
_cell.length_a   1.000
_cell.length_b   1.000
_cell.length_c   1.000
_cell.angle_alpha   90.00
_cell.angle_beta   90.00
_cell.angle_gamma   90.00
#
_symmetry.space_group_name_H-M   'P 1'
#
loop_
_entity.id
_entity.type
_entity.pdbx_description
1 polymer ?
#
loop_
_entity_poly.entity_id
_entity_poly.type
_entity_poly.pdbx_seq_one_letter_code
_entity_poly.pdbx_strand_id
1 'polypeptide(L)'
;MTTVAPYPAEVAPLVEALLDGVSEGLGGNLLGFYLRGSLAMGGFDPETSDVDILVVTERPVSEAEFGVLDRLHTRVGARENEYRRHYEVSYVDRASLKRFAPGERRHPTVGSDWAFGWAQHRDNFVLERWMVREQGIGLVGPDPKTLIAPISADELRAAIVGELRRRMDSWAASDEPPDWLAARYYQAFEIETLCRALYTLEIGELPTKRQAVEWALKTLPEPWRALVEWSQAHRADKTADPSRILEVMRFARWAAAEAGAA
;
A
#
# COMPACT_ATOMS: atom_id res chain seq x y z
N MET A 1 8.96 32.82 4.02
CA MET A 1 9.67 31.65 3.53
C MET A 1 8.60 30.68 3.04
N THR A 2 8.49 30.46 1.74
CA THR A 2 7.57 29.48 1.17
C THR A 2 8.16 28.11 1.49
N THR A 3 7.55 27.39 2.42
CA THR A 3 7.96 26.00 2.72
C THR A 3 7.69 25.18 1.48
N VAL A 4 8.71 24.58 0.89
CA VAL A 4 8.55 23.67 -0.24
C VAL A 4 7.73 22.49 0.25
N ALA A 5 6.67 22.12 -0.49
CA ALA A 5 5.86 20.96 -0.17
C ALA A 5 6.74 19.70 -0.11
N PRO A 6 6.53 18.81 0.88
CA PRO A 6 7.37 17.61 1.04
C PRO A 6 7.00 16.48 0.05
N TYR A 7 6.35 16.81 -1.06
CA TYR A 7 5.91 15.90 -2.11
C TYR A 7 6.02 16.57 -3.49
N PRO A 8 6.07 15.79 -4.60
CA PRO A 8 6.16 16.32 -5.96
C PRO A 8 4.99 17.23 -6.34
N ALA A 9 5.27 18.21 -7.20
CA ALA A 9 4.27 19.21 -7.62
C ALA A 9 3.08 18.58 -8.34
N GLU A 10 3.28 17.47 -9.03
CA GLU A 10 2.28 16.74 -9.81
C GLU A 10 1.15 16.21 -8.93
N VAL A 11 1.45 15.77 -7.70
CA VAL A 11 0.45 15.25 -6.76
C VAL A 11 -0.16 16.32 -5.87
N ALA A 12 0.39 17.54 -5.86
CA ALA A 12 -0.06 18.61 -4.98
C ALA A 12 -1.57 18.91 -5.11
N PRO A 13 -2.17 19.04 -6.32
CA PRO A 13 -3.59 19.32 -6.45
C PRO A 13 -4.50 18.24 -5.84
N LEU A 14 -4.08 16.98 -5.85
CA LEU A 14 -4.80 15.87 -5.23
C LEU A 14 -4.65 15.92 -3.70
N VAL A 15 -3.41 16.02 -3.21
CA VAL A 15 -3.11 16.02 -1.77
C VAL A 15 -3.79 17.19 -1.07
N GLU A 16 -3.71 18.40 -1.63
CA GLU A 16 -4.35 19.60 -1.09
C GLU A 16 -5.87 19.47 -1.09
N ALA A 17 -6.48 19.00 -2.18
CA ALA A 17 -7.93 18.81 -2.24
C ALA A 17 -8.44 17.77 -1.23
N LEU A 18 -7.67 16.69 -1.00
CA LEU A 18 -8.01 15.69 0.01
C LEU A 18 -7.81 16.24 1.42
N LEU A 19 -6.70 16.94 1.68
CA LEU A 19 -6.42 17.53 2.99
C LEU A 19 -7.48 18.55 3.38
N ASP A 20 -7.85 19.47 2.49
CA ASP A 20 -8.87 20.49 2.74
C ASP A 20 -10.23 19.82 3.00
N GLY A 21 -10.65 18.92 2.12
CA GLY A 21 -11.94 18.25 2.24
C GLY A 21 -12.06 17.34 3.45
N VAL A 22 -10.97 16.65 3.84
CA VAL A 22 -10.90 15.84 5.06
C VAL A 22 -10.94 16.73 6.30
N SER A 23 -10.20 17.85 6.27
CA SER A 23 -10.19 18.82 7.39
C SER A 23 -11.56 19.44 7.63
N GLU A 24 -12.25 19.82 6.54
CA GLU A 24 -13.63 20.33 6.60
C GLU A 24 -14.61 19.25 7.09
N GLY A 25 -14.51 18.04 6.53
CA GLY A 25 -15.45 16.96 6.79
C GLY A 25 -15.36 16.33 8.17
N LEU A 26 -14.17 16.24 8.74
CA LEU A 26 -13.93 15.65 10.06
C LEU A 26 -13.84 16.69 11.18
N GLY A 27 -13.48 17.94 10.86
CA GLY A 27 -13.37 19.01 11.85
C GLY A 27 -12.54 18.58 13.07
N GLY A 28 -13.09 18.68 14.27
CA GLY A 28 -12.42 18.29 15.51
C GLY A 28 -12.13 16.79 15.68
N ASN A 29 -12.63 15.93 14.77
CA ASN A 29 -12.31 14.51 14.77
C ASN A 29 -11.03 14.20 13.99
N LEU A 30 -10.51 15.11 13.16
CA LEU A 30 -9.22 14.94 12.47
C LEU A 30 -8.07 15.09 13.47
N LEU A 31 -7.32 14.00 13.68
CA LEU A 31 -6.14 14.01 14.53
C LEU A 31 -4.86 14.11 13.70
N GLY A 32 -4.80 13.50 12.52
CA GLY A 32 -3.62 13.54 11.68
C GLY A 32 -3.88 13.14 10.23
N PHE A 33 -3.00 13.65 9.34
CA PHE A 33 -3.00 13.35 7.91
C PHE A 33 -1.56 13.07 7.48
N TYR A 34 -1.30 11.84 7.02
CA TYR A 34 0.04 11.35 6.75
C TYR A 34 0.14 10.76 5.34
N LEU A 35 1.12 11.20 4.57
CA LEU A 35 1.52 10.50 3.36
C LEU A 35 2.34 9.27 3.73
N ARG A 36 2.11 8.17 3.04
CA ARG A 36 2.82 6.90 3.22
C ARG A 36 3.27 6.33 1.86
N GLY A 37 3.65 5.07 1.84
CA GLY A 37 3.99 4.36 0.60
C GLY A 37 5.20 4.97 -0.12
N SER A 38 5.16 4.98 -1.45
CA SER A 38 6.28 5.40 -2.29
C SER A 38 6.69 6.86 -2.08
N LEU A 39 5.74 7.76 -1.81
CA LEU A 39 6.02 9.18 -1.52
C LEU A 39 6.88 9.33 -0.27
N ALA A 40 6.50 8.67 0.81
CA ALA A 40 7.19 8.77 2.09
C ALA A 40 8.54 8.04 2.09
N MET A 41 8.65 6.93 1.35
CA MET A 41 9.86 6.12 1.26
C MET A 41 10.86 6.63 0.21
N GLY A 42 10.57 7.72 -0.52
CA GLY A 42 11.47 8.27 -1.55
C GLY A 42 11.57 7.42 -2.81
N GLY A 43 10.58 6.58 -3.07
CA GLY A 43 10.50 5.71 -4.25
C GLY A 43 9.33 6.06 -5.19
N PHE A 44 8.79 7.28 -5.11
CA PHE A 44 7.68 7.70 -5.95
C PHE A 44 8.08 7.79 -7.43
N ASP A 45 7.28 7.17 -8.27
CA ASP A 45 7.41 7.18 -9.72
C ASP A 45 6.06 7.67 -10.31
N PRO A 46 6.03 8.82 -11.00
CA PRO A 46 4.79 9.41 -11.52
C PRO A 46 3.99 8.49 -12.45
N GLU A 47 4.65 7.56 -13.16
CA GLU A 47 4.00 6.67 -14.13
C GLU A 47 3.38 5.42 -13.49
N THR A 48 3.85 5.02 -12.30
CA THR A 48 3.50 3.71 -11.73
C THR A 48 3.11 3.74 -10.26
N SER A 49 3.23 4.89 -9.57
CA SER A 49 2.94 4.99 -8.15
C SER A 49 1.58 5.62 -7.87
N ASP A 50 0.88 5.07 -6.89
CA ASP A 50 -0.30 5.70 -6.30
C ASP A 50 0.09 6.67 -5.17
N VAL A 51 -0.84 7.55 -4.81
CA VAL A 51 -0.72 8.45 -3.65
C VAL A 51 -1.38 7.81 -2.44
N ASP A 52 -0.57 7.34 -1.52
CA ASP A 52 -1.02 6.61 -0.33
C ASP A 52 -1.15 7.53 0.88
N ILE A 53 -2.32 7.53 1.53
CA ILE A 53 -2.63 8.41 2.65
C ILE A 53 -3.20 7.61 3.82
N LEU A 54 -2.76 7.96 5.03
CA LEU A 54 -3.41 7.55 6.26
C LEU A 54 -3.98 8.79 6.97
N VAL A 55 -5.29 8.81 7.16
CA VAL A 55 -5.99 9.79 7.99
C VAL A 55 -6.25 9.17 9.36
N VAL A 56 -5.81 9.85 10.41
CA VAL A 56 -6.05 9.42 11.79
C VAL A 56 -7.16 10.28 12.39
N THR A 57 -8.13 9.62 12.98
CA THR A 57 -9.24 10.27 13.69
C THR A 57 -9.11 10.06 15.20
N GLU A 58 -9.59 11.02 16.00
CA GLU A 58 -9.59 10.91 17.47
C GLU A 58 -10.53 9.77 17.94
N ARG A 59 -11.69 9.62 17.27
CA ARG A 59 -12.69 8.57 17.49
C ARG A 59 -13.11 7.92 16.17
N PRO A 60 -13.75 6.76 16.18
CA PRO A 60 -14.28 6.15 14.96
C PRO A 60 -15.12 7.12 14.13
N VAL A 61 -15.01 7.06 12.81
CA VAL A 61 -15.80 7.83 11.86
C VAL A 61 -17.28 7.50 12.05
N SER A 62 -18.11 8.50 12.27
CA SER A 62 -19.57 8.36 12.37
C SER A 62 -20.21 8.23 10.98
N GLU A 63 -21.47 7.77 10.93
CA GLU A 63 -22.23 7.69 9.66
C GLU A 63 -22.38 9.06 8.98
N ALA A 64 -22.53 10.15 9.75
CA ALA A 64 -22.60 11.50 9.20
C ALA A 64 -21.26 11.92 8.56
N GLU A 65 -20.13 11.68 9.23
CA GLU A 65 -18.78 11.94 8.71
C GLU A 65 -18.50 11.03 7.50
N PHE A 66 -18.88 9.76 7.56
CA PHE A 66 -18.76 8.85 6.42
C PHE A 66 -19.47 9.41 5.18
N GLY A 67 -20.70 9.89 5.32
CA GLY A 67 -21.44 10.50 4.20
C GLY A 67 -20.79 11.78 3.66
N VAL A 68 -20.06 12.55 4.50
CA VAL A 68 -19.28 13.71 4.03
C VAL A 68 -18.05 13.25 3.24
N LEU A 69 -17.32 12.27 3.77
CA LEU A 69 -16.14 11.71 3.12
C LEU A 69 -16.48 11.01 1.79
N ASP A 70 -17.60 10.29 1.72
CA ASP A 70 -18.08 9.66 0.48
C ASP A 70 -18.30 10.71 -0.63
N ARG A 71 -18.97 11.82 -0.30
CA ARG A 71 -19.12 12.94 -1.25
C ARG A 71 -17.78 13.59 -1.62
N LEU A 72 -16.83 13.68 -0.69
CA LEU A 72 -15.49 14.18 -0.98
C LEU A 72 -14.81 13.28 -2.02
N HIS A 73 -14.73 11.96 -1.78
CA HIS A 73 -14.07 11.02 -2.68
C HIS A 73 -14.76 10.95 -4.05
N THR A 74 -16.10 11.03 -4.08
CA THR A 74 -16.86 11.15 -5.34
C THR A 74 -16.44 12.41 -6.13
N ARG A 75 -16.33 13.58 -5.47
CA ARG A 75 -15.89 14.83 -6.13
C ARG A 75 -14.44 14.77 -6.61
N VAL A 76 -13.54 14.19 -5.79
CA VAL A 76 -12.13 14.05 -6.16
C VAL A 76 -11.98 13.11 -7.36
N GLY A 77 -12.66 11.96 -7.35
CA GLY A 77 -12.65 10.99 -8.45
C GLY A 77 -13.26 11.51 -9.76
N ALA A 78 -14.12 12.55 -9.69
CA ALA A 78 -14.72 13.20 -10.86
C ALA A 78 -13.85 14.31 -11.49
N ARG A 79 -12.76 14.73 -10.80
CA ARG A 79 -11.86 15.78 -11.34
C ARG A 79 -11.02 15.24 -12.50
N GLU A 80 -10.74 16.08 -13.48
CA GLU A 80 -9.74 15.80 -14.51
C GLU A 80 -8.33 15.99 -13.93
N ASN A 81 -7.86 14.94 -13.24
CA ASN A 81 -6.52 14.86 -12.69
C ASN A 81 -5.97 13.47 -12.99
N GLU A 82 -4.70 13.39 -13.33
CA GLU A 82 -4.00 12.13 -13.64
C GLU A 82 -4.08 11.13 -12.48
N TYR A 83 -3.99 11.63 -11.23
CA TYR A 83 -4.04 10.81 -10.00
C TYR A 83 -5.46 10.58 -9.44
N ARG A 84 -6.52 11.01 -10.13
CA ARG A 84 -7.91 10.93 -9.64
C ARG A 84 -8.39 9.52 -9.26
N ARG A 85 -7.73 8.49 -9.79
CA ARG A 85 -8.00 7.07 -9.55
C ARG A 85 -6.75 6.30 -9.13
N HIS A 86 -5.67 7.03 -8.79
CA HIS A 86 -4.39 6.49 -8.35
C HIS A 86 -4.06 7.01 -6.95
N TYR A 87 -4.99 6.83 -6.03
CA TYR A 87 -4.77 7.16 -4.62
C TYR A 87 -5.51 6.19 -3.71
N GLU A 88 -4.93 5.97 -2.55
CA GLU A 88 -5.50 5.19 -1.47
C GLU A 88 -5.56 6.01 -0.19
N VAL A 89 -6.71 6.02 0.48
CA VAL A 89 -6.89 6.68 1.78
C VAL A 89 -7.56 5.73 2.75
N SER A 90 -6.93 5.52 3.90
CA SER A 90 -7.53 4.78 5.02
C SER A 90 -7.80 5.73 6.18
N TYR A 91 -8.99 5.64 6.79
CA TYR A 91 -9.41 6.45 7.93
C TYR A 91 -9.45 5.59 9.20
N VAL A 92 -8.49 5.76 10.10
CA VAL A 92 -8.33 4.88 11.24
C VAL A 92 -8.35 5.68 12.54
N ASP A 93 -9.17 5.27 13.49
CA ASP A 93 -9.21 5.93 14.80
C ASP A 93 -7.94 5.66 15.63
N ARG A 94 -7.60 6.60 16.48
CA ARG A 94 -6.40 6.60 17.34
C ARG A 94 -6.24 5.29 18.12
N ALA A 95 -7.34 4.78 18.68
CA ALA A 95 -7.30 3.57 19.50
C ALA A 95 -6.96 2.33 18.68
N SER A 96 -7.56 2.20 17.49
CA SER A 96 -7.29 1.12 16.52
C SER A 96 -5.90 1.24 15.90
N LEU A 97 -5.39 2.46 15.73
CA LEU A 97 -4.07 2.69 15.16
C LEU A 97 -2.94 2.32 16.11
N LYS A 98 -3.12 2.57 17.42
CA LYS A 98 -2.08 2.39 18.43
C LYS A 98 -1.60 0.93 18.52
N ARG A 99 -2.56 0.00 18.58
CA ARG A 99 -2.34 -1.45 18.54
C ARG A 99 -3.35 -2.07 17.59
N PHE A 100 -2.86 -2.68 16.57
CA PHE A 100 -3.68 -3.27 15.53
C PHE A 100 -3.79 -4.78 15.76
N ALA A 101 -5.03 -5.28 15.72
CA ALA A 101 -5.33 -6.70 15.61
C ALA A 101 -6.04 -6.95 14.26
N PRO A 102 -5.48 -7.80 13.38
CA PRO A 102 -6.07 -8.07 12.08
C PRO A 102 -7.52 -8.54 12.20
N GLY A 103 -8.40 -7.94 11.41
CA GLY A 103 -9.79 -8.37 11.31
C GLY A 103 -10.74 -7.92 12.41
N GLU A 104 -10.29 -7.22 13.44
CA GLU A 104 -11.17 -6.81 14.55
C GLU A 104 -12.13 -5.69 14.18
N ARG A 105 -11.74 -4.76 13.30
CA ARG A 105 -12.55 -3.58 12.95
C ARG A 105 -12.56 -3.31 11.46
N ARG A 106 -13.64 -2.66 11.03
CA ARG A 106 -13.74 -2.07 9.71
C ARG A 106 -13.48 -0.58 9.80
N HIS A 107 -12.78 -0.04 8.79
CA HIS A 107 -12.45 1.37 8.68
C HIS A 107 -12.89 1.90 7.30
N PRO A 108 -13.33 3.17 7.19
CA PRO A 108 -13.57 3.77 5.88
C PRO A 108 -12.27 3.79 5.09
N THR A 109 -12.36 3.37 3.82
CA THR A 109 -11.20 3.26 2.94
C THR A 109 -11.63 3.53 1.50
N VAL A 110 -10.77 4.15 0.72
CA VAL A 110 -10.85 4.21 -0.73
C VAL A 110 -9.54 3.71 -1.31
N GLY A 111 -9.62 2.87 -2.33
CA GLY A 111 -8.48 2.44 -3.13
C GLY A 111 -8.62 2.89 -4.58
N SER A 112 -7.59 2.65 -5.38
CA SER A 112 -7.52 3.09 -6.78
C SER A 112 -8.60 2.49 -7.68
N ASP A 113 -9.08 1.28 -7.37
CA ASP A 113 -10.02 0.53 -8.19
C ASP A 113 -11.40 0.34 -7.56
N TRP A 114 -11.65 0.93 -6.40
CA TRP A 114 -12.89 0.72 -5.65
C TRP A 114 -13.51 2.00 -5.12
N ALA A 115 -14.81 1.95 -4.91
CA ALA A 115 -15.54 3.03 -4.28
C ALA A 115 -15.14 3.19 -2.82
N PHE A 116 -15.34 4.40 -2.27
CA PHE A 116 -15.21 4.64 -0.84
C PHE A 116 -16.19 3.76 -0.07
N GLY A 117 -15.69 3.04 0.92
CA GLY A 117 -16.49 2.08 1.69
C GLY A 117 -15.82 1.61 2.98
N TRP A 118 -16.51 0.77 3.74
CA TRP A 118 -15.99 0.13 4.94
C TRP A 118 -15.17 -1.10 4.57
N ALA A 119 -13.88 -1.07 4.79
CA ALA A 119 -12.97 -2.18 4.58
C ALA A 119 -12.42 -2.73 5.89
N GLN A 120 -12.11 -4.02 5.90
CA GLN A 120 -11.43 -4.69 7.00
C GLN A 120 -9.93 -4.72 6.72
N HIS A 121 -9.15 -4.11 7.58
CA HIS A 121 -7.69 -4.20 7.49
C HIS A 121 -7.21 -5.59 7.93
N ARG A 122 -6.20 -6.09 7.24
CA ARG A 122 -5.58 -7.41 7.48
C ARG A 122 -4.08 -7.23 7.81
N ASP A 123 -3.32 -8.30 7.71
CA ASP A 123 -1.88 -8.31 8.00
C ASP A 123 -1.10 -7.22 7.26
N ASN A 124 -1.47 -6.91 6.02
CA ASN A 124 -0.90 -5.80 5.25
C ASN A 124 -0.91 -4.46 6.01
N PHE A 125 -1.91 -4.23 6.86
CA PHE A 125 -1.99 -2.98 7.62
C PHE A 125 -0.89 -2.85 8.69
N VAL A 126 -0.29 -3.95 9.14
CA VAL A 126 0.92 -3.92 9.98
C VAL A 126 2.05 -3.24 9.22
N LEU A 127 2.22 -3.58 7.94
CA LEU A 127 3.25 -2.99 7.06
C LEU A 127 2.98 -1.51 6.82
N GLU A 128 1.72 -1.14 6.55
CA GLU A 128 1.30 0.25 6.35
C GLU A 128 1.56 1.10 7.60
N ARG A 129 1.23 0.60 8.80
CA ARG A 129 1.51 1.26 10.07
C ARG A 129 3.00 1.46 10.30
N TRP A 130 3.82 0.46 9.98
CA TRP A 130 5.27 0.59 10.06
C TRP A 130 5.78 1.69 9.12
N MET A 131 5.32 1.71 7.87
CA MET A 131 5.69 2.76 6.91
C MET A 131 5.34 4.16 7.42
N VAL A 132 4.13 4.34 7.94
CA VAL A 132 3.72 5.64 8.50
C VAL A 132 4.56 6.00 9.71
N ARG A 133 4.79 5.05 10.62
CA ARG A 133 5.55 5.28 11.86
C ARG A 133 7.01 5.66 11.59
N GLU A 134 7.68 4.98 10.68
CA GLU A 134 9.12 5.14 10.47
C GLU A 134 9.46 6.13 9.36
N GLN A 135 8.59 6.28 8.35
CA GLN A 135 8.87 7.06 7.13
C GLN A 135 7.75 8.06 6.79
N GLY A 136 6.59 8.01 7.45
CA GLY A 136 5.43 8.83 7.10
C GLY A 136 5.70 10.33 7.14
N ILE A 137 5.19 11.04 6.14
CA ILE A 137 5.27 12.50 6.06
C ILE A 137 3.98 13.07 6.65
N GLY A 138 4.07 13.69 7.83
CA GLY A 138 2.93 14.35 8.47
C GLY A 138 2.64 15.70 7.86
N LEU A 139 1.43 15.89 7.31
CA LEU A 139 0.95 17.18 6.86
C LEU A 139 0.13 17.88 7.96
N VAL A 140 -0.59 17.10 8.77
CA VAL A 140 -1.33 17.55 9.96
C VAL A 140 -1.14 16.52 11.05
N GLY A 141 -1.10 16.97 12.31
CA GLY A 141 -1.07 16.11 13.48
C GLY A 141 0.31 15.91 14.10
N PRO A 142 0.38 15.09 15.16
CA PRO A 142 1.62 14.84 15.90
C PRO A 142 2.53 13.85 15.14
N ASP A 143 3.77 13.68 15.62
CA ASP A 143 4.68 12.65 15.13
C ASP A 143 3.99 11.27 15.18
N PRO A 144 3.93 10.53 14.06
CA PRO A 144 3.33 9.20 14.00
C PRO A 144 3.86 8.21 15.05
N LYS A 145 5.10 8.38 15.50
CA LYS A 145 5.72 7.57 16.56
C LYS A 145 5.01 7.70 17.91
N THR A 146 4.25 8.78 18.11
CA THR A 146 3.42 8.98 19.31
C THR A 146 2.05 8.30 19.21
N LEU A 147 1.60 8.00 18.00
CA LEU A 147 0.30 7.39 17.70
C LEU A 147 0.39 5.86 17.51
N ILE A 148 1.48 5.39 16.93
CA ILE A 148 1.69 4.00 16.56
C ILE A 148 2.73 3.38 17.49
N ALA A 149 2.40 2.28 18.17
CA ALA A 149 3.36 1.54 18.97
C ALA A 149 4.51 1.01 18.07
N PRO A 150 5.72 0.83 18.61
CA PRO A 150 6.81 0.18 17.88
C PRO A 150 6.37 -1.15 17.26
N ILE A 151 6.81 -1.42 16.05
CA ILE A 151 6.54 -2.66 15.33
C ILE A 151 7.88 -3.35 15.12
N SER A 152 8.01 -4.55 15.65
CA SER A 152 9.25 -5.33 15.59
C SER A 152 9.45 -5.98 14.21
N ALA A 153 10.69 -6.39 13.94
CA ALA A 153 11.02 -7.20 12.77
C ALA A 153 10.21 -8.50 12.71
N ASP A 154 9.94 -9.12 13.86
CA ASP A 154 9.17 -10.36 13.92
C ASP A 154 7.67 -10.12 13.60
N GLU A 155 7.10 -8.98 14.02
CA GLU A 155 5.74 -8.61 13.60
C GLU A 155 5.67 -8.33 12.09
N LEU A 156 6.68 -7.70 11.49
CA LEU A 156 6.76 -7.52 10.05
C LEU A 156 6.85 -8.86 9.31
N ARG A 157 7.71 -9.77 9.77
CA ARG A 157 7.84 -11.11 9.20
C ARG A 157 6.53 -11.89 9.29
N ALA A 158 5.88 -11.86 10.45
CA ALA A 158 4.59 -12.52 10.65
C ALA A 158 3.51 -11.97 9.71
N ALA A 159 3.47 -10.64 9.51
CA ALA A 159 2.54 -10.02 8.57
C ALA A 159 2.81 -10.46 7.12
N ILE A 160 4.08 -10.53 6.71
CA ILE A 160 4.45 -11.03 5.37
C ILE A 160 4.02 -12.49 5.19
N VAL A 161 4.29 -13.35 6.18
CA VAL A 161 3.85 -14.77 6.13
C VAL A 161 2.33 -14.87 6.01
N GLY A 162 1.59 -14.06 6.78
CA GLY A 162 0.12 -14.01 6.72
C GLY A 162 -0.40 -13.59 5.34
N GLU A 163 0.19 -12.56 4.73
CA GLU A 163 -0.18 -12.09 3.40
C GLU A 163 0.15 -13.12 2.30
N LEU A 164 1.31 -13.76 2.36
CA LEU A 164 1.69 -14.81 1.40
C LEU A 164 0.76 -16.02 1.51
N ARG A 165 0.44 -16.46 2.74
CA ARG A 165 -0.50 -17.58 2.97
C ARG A 165 -1.89 -17.24 2.41
N ARG A 166 -2.44 -16.08 2.74
CA ARG A 166 -3.73 -15.63 2.24
C ARG A 166 -3.77 -15.57 0.69
N ARG A 167 -2.67 -15.16 0.07
CA ARG A 167 -2.54 -15.15 -1.40
C ARG A 167 -2.55 -16.56 -1.97
N MET A 168 -1.83 -17.48 -1.36
CA MET A 168 -1.83 -18.88 -1.78
C MET A 168 -3.21 -19.50 -1.63
N ASP A 169 -3.89 -19.27 -0.51
CA ASP A 169 -5.26 -19.72 -0.27
C ASP A 169 -6.24 -19.16 -1.33
N SER A 170 -6.13 -17.88 -1.63
CA SER A 170 -6.96 -17.22 -2.65
C SER A 170 -6.75 -17.83 -4.06
N TRP A 171 -5.51 -18.15 -4.41
CA TRP A 171 -5.20 -18.75 -5.71
C TRP A 171 -5.54 -20.25 -5.77
N ALA A 172 -5.51 -20.94 -4.64
CA ALA A 172 -5.94 -22.33 -4.55
C ALA A 172 -7.46 -22.50 -4.60
N ALA A 173 -8.21 -21.44 -4.29
CA ALA A 173 -9.68 -21.44 -4.32
C ALA A 173 -10.27 -21.33 -5.74
N SER A 174 -9.44 -21.13 -6.77
CA SER A 174 -9.85 -21.04 -8.18
C SER A 174 -8.98 -21.93 -9.05
N ASP A 175 -9.61 -22.62 -10.00
CA ASP A 175 -8.90 -23.41 -11.02
C ASP A 175 -8.23 -22.52 -12.08
N GLU A 176 -8.64 -21.24 -12.16
CA GLU A 176 -8.13 -20.27 -13.12
C GLU A 176 -7.19 -19.26 -12.45
N PRO A 177 -6.11 -18.85 -13.17
CA PRO A 177 -5.26 -17.76 -12.71
C PRO A 177 -6.06 -16.47 -12.51
N PRO A 178 -5.64 -15.57 -11.57
CA PRO A 178 -6.29 -14.28 -11.41
C PRO A 178 -6.24 -13.44 -12.70
N ASP A 179 -7.39 -12.97 -13.17
CA ASP A 179 -7.52 -12.17 -14.41
C ASP A 179 -6.62 -10.93 -14.42
N TRP A 180 -6.42 -10.31 -13.26
CA TRP A 180 -5.57 -9.12 -13.15
C TRP A 180 -4.10 -9.40 -13.49
N LEU A 181 -3.61 -10.64 -13.35
CA LEU A 181 -2.27 -11.03 -13.78
C LEU A 181 -2.10 -11.11 -15.32
N ALA A 182 -3.14 -10.88 -16.10
CA ALA A 182 -3.02 -10.95 -17.57
C ALA A 182 -2.13 -9.84 -18.15
N ALA A 183 -2.05 -8.65 -17.54
CA ALA A 183 -1.22 -7.56 -18.02
C ALA A 183 0.20 -7.58 -17.43
N ARG A 184 1.20 -7.26 -18.25
CA ARG A 184 2.63 -7.21 -17.85
C ARG A 184 2.89 -6.29 -16.67
N TYR A 185 2.23 -5.14 -16.64
CA TYR A 185 2.29 -4.19 -15.52
C TYR A 185 1.97 -4.89 -14.17
N TYR A 186 0.89 -5.66 -14.11
CA TYR A 186 0.51 -6.35 -12.88
C TYR A 186 1.41 -7.54 -12.56
N GLN A 187 1.95 -8.22 -13.58
CA GLN A 187 2.96 -9.25 -13.39
C GLN A 187 4.24 -8.66 -12.79
N ALA A 188 4.71 -7.52 -13.33
CA ALA A 188 5.85 -6.81 -12.80
C ALA A 188 5.61 -6.32 -11.36
N PHE A 189 4.44 -5.74 -11.09
CA PHE A 189 4.02 -5.33 -9.75
C PHE A 189 4.05 -6.50 -8.74
N GLU A 190 3.55 -7.66 -9.14
CA GLU A 190 3.54 -8.86 -8.30
C GLU A 190 4.95 -9.35 -7.99
N ILE A 191 5.81 -9.44 -9.01
CA ILE A 191 7.22 -9.84 -8.85
C ILE A 191 7.95 -8.91 -7.88
N GLU A 192 7.81 -7.60 -8.03
CA GLU A 192 8.43 -6.61 -7.14
C GLU A 192 7.87 -6.68 -5.71
N THR A 193 6.58 -6.97 -5.57
CA THR A 193 5.94 -7.18 -4.26
C THR A 193 6.50 -8.41 -3.56
N LEU A 194 6.72 -9.50 -4.29
CA LEU A 194 7.37 -10.71 -3.77
C LEU A 194 8.84 -10.45 -3.39
N CYS A 195 9.57 -9.66 -4.18
CA CYS A 195 10.93 -9.24 -3.81
C CYS A 195 10.94 -8.46 -2.49
N ARG A 196 9.96 -7.55 -2.28
CA ARG A 196 9.81 -6.82 -1.02
C ARG A 196 9.50 -7.75 0.15
N ALA A 197 8.64 -8.73 -0.07
CA ALA A 197 8.31 -9.74 0.93
C ALA A 197 9.55 -10.53 1.36
N LEU A 198 10.30 -11.07 0.41
CA LEU A 198 11.52 -11.84 0.66
C LEU A 198 12.61 -11.02 1.36
N TYR A 199 12.81 -9.77 0.91
CA TYR A 199 13.72 -8.83 1.58
C TYR A 199 13.33 -8.63 3.05
N THR A 200 12.03 -8.36 3.30
CA THR A 200 11.54 -8.12 4.68
C THR A 200 11.71 -9.35 5.57
N LEU A 201 11.52 -10.55 5.03
CA LEU A 201 11.74 -11.79 5.77
C LEU A 201 13.21 -11.96 6.17
N GLU A 202 14.14 -11.64 5.29
CA GLU A 202 15.58 -11.75 5.56
C GLU A 202 16.07 -10.63 6.48
N ILE A 203 15.81 -9.38 6.11
CA ILE A 203 16.41 -8.21 6.77
C ILE A 203 15.59 -7.74 7.99
N GLY A 204 14.26 -7.90 7.97
CA GLY A 204 13.37 -7.44 9.04
C GLY A 204 12.96 -5.97 8.94
N GLU A 205 13.14 -5.35 7.77
CA GLU A 205 12.75 -3.97 7.47
C GLU A 205 11.98 -3.93 6.15
N LEU A 206 11.13 -2.90 5.95
CA LEU A 206 10.42 -2.71 4.69
C LEU A 206 11.28 -1.90 3.70
N PRO A 207 11.62 -2.48 2.54
CA PRO A 207 12.36 -1.78 1.49
C PRO A 207 11.44 -0.94 0.60
N THR A 208 12.02 0.02 -0.13
CA THR A 208 11.41 0.49 -1.38
C THR A 208 11.40 -0.65 -2.42
N LYS A 209 10.57 -0.54 -3.47
CA LYS A 209 10.59 -1.49 -4.59
C LYS A 209 12.00 -1.61 -5.19
N ARG A 210 12.66 -0.48 -5.40
CA ARG A 210 14.02 -0.43 -5.94
C ARG A 210 15.04 -1.18 -5.08
N GLN A 211 15.05 -0.94 -3.77
CA GLN A 211 15.96 -1.63 -2.85
C GLN A 211 15.71 -3.15 -2.86
N ALA A 212 14.44 -3.56 -2.87
CA ALA A 212 14.08 -4.98 -2.91
C ALA A 212 14.54 -5.66 -4.22
N VAL A 213 14.38 -4.98 -5.35
CA VAL A 213 14.83 -5.48 -6.66
C VAL A 213 16.36 -5.58 -6.70
N GLU A 214 17.08 -4.54 -6.27
CA GLU A 214 18.54 -4.54 -6.22
C GLU A 214 19.09 -5.67 -5.33
N TRP A 215 18.42 -5.95 -4.22
CA TRP A 215 18.73 -7.09 -3.36
C TRP A 215 18.42 -8.42 -4.06
N ALA A 216 17.23 -8.56 -4.65
CA ALA A 216 16.78 -9.78 -5.30
C ALA A 216 17.71 -10.20 -6.46
N LEU A 217 18.17 -9.24 -7.25
CA LEU A 217 19.12 -9.48 -8.35
C LEU A 217 20.50 -9.99 -7.87
N LYS A 218 20.84 -9.72 -6.61
CA LYS A 218 22.11 -10.18 -6.02
C LYS A 218 22.00 -11.52 -5.30
N THR A 219 20.84 -11.81 -4.72
CA THR A 219 20.64 -12.91 -3.75
C THR A 219 19.79 -14.05 -4.25
N LEU A 220 18.78 -13.78 -5.10
CA LEU A 220 17.90 -14.85 -5.55
C LEU A 220 18.58 -15.79 -6.53
N PRO A 221 18.23 -17.10 -6.51
CA PRO A 221 18.72 -18.05 -7.50
C PRO A 221 18.06 -17.85 -8.88
N GLU A 222 18.68 -18.38 -9.93
CA GLU A 222 18.01 -18.61 -11.20
C GLU A 222 16.89 -19.66 -11.03
N PRO A 223 15.72 -19.56 -11.70
CA PRO A 223 15.40 -18.57 -12.75
C PRO A 223 14.83 -17.23 -12.21
N TRP A 224 14.75 -17.04 -10.89
CA TRP A 224 14.05 -15.88 -10.32
C TRP A 224 14.74 -14.55 -10.63
N ARG A 225 16.07 -14.51 -10.72
CA ARG A 225 16.78 -13.28 -11.12
C ARG A 225 16.37 -12.83 -12.52
N ALA A 226 16.31 -13.74 -13.49
CA ALA A 226 15.87 -13.41 -14.85
C ALA A 226 14.42 -12.87 -14.86
N LEU A 227 13.54 -13.41 -14.00
CA LEU A 227 12.17 -12.92 -13.86
C LEU A 227 12.11 -11.52 -13.25
N VAL A 228 12.96 -11.23 -12.26
CA VAL A 228 13.09 -9.89 -11.65
C VAL A 228 13.65 -8.88 -12.67
N GLU A 229 14.65 -9.24 -13.47
CA GLU A 229 15.15 -8.39 -14.56
C GLU A 229 14.04 -8.07 -15.57
N TRP A 230 13.27 -9.07 -15.96
CA TRP A 230 12.12 -8.89 -16.84
C TRP A 230 11.10 -7.90 -16.28
N SER A 231 10.80 -7.96 -14.98
CA SER A 231 9.84 -7.06 -14.35
C SER A 231 10.23 -5.58 -14.49
N GLN A 232 11.53 -5.28 -14.40
CA GLN A 232 12.02 -3.90 -14.52
C GLN A 232 11.73 -3.27 -15.89
N ALA A 233 11.78 -4.06 -16.95
CA ALA A 233 11.51 -3.60 -18.31
C ALA A 233 10.00 -3.43 -18.61
N HIS A 234 9.10 -3.95 -17.74
CA HIS A 234 7.68 -4.02 -18.01
C HIS A 234 6.79 -3.32 -16.95
N ARG A 235 7.37 -2.53 -16.06
CA ARG A 235 6.67 -1.84 -14.96
C ARG A 235 5.54 -0.93 -15.40
N ALA A 236 5.65 -0.32 -16.60
CA ALA A 236 4.64 0.57 -17.18
C ALA A 236 3.90 -0.07 -18.38
N ASP A 237 4.23 -1.32 -18.74
CA ASP A 237 3.67 -1.99 -19.92
C ASP A 237 2.31 -2.63 -19.59
N LYS A 238 1.23 -2.01 -20.05
CA LYS A 238 -0.15 -2.48 -19.86
C LYS A 238 -0.59 -3.55 -20.88
N THR A 239 0.31 -4.03 -21.74
CA THR A 239 0.02 -5.08 -22.73
C THR A 239 -0.32 -6.39 -22.04
N ALA A 240 -1.35 -7.08 -22.53
CA ALA A 240 -1.69 -8.42 -22.05
C ALA A 240 -0.63 -9.45 -22.49
N ASP A 241 -0.17 -10.26 -21.54
CA ASP A 241 0.76 -11.38 -21.79
C ASP A 241 0.42 -12.58 -20.89
N PRO A 242 -0.62 -13.34 -21.20
CA PRO A 242 -1.02 -14.47 -20.37
C PRO A 242 0.01 -15.60 -20.32
N SER A 243 0.96 -15.64 -21.25
CA SER A 243 1.98 -16.71 -21.29
C SER A 243 2.89 -16.77 -20.08
N ARG A 244 3.06 -15.61 -19.38
CA ARG A 244 3.96 -15.50 -18.23
C ARG A 244 3.26 -15.72 -16.87
N ILE A 245 1.94 -15.78 -16.83
CA ILE A 245 1.16 -15.90 -15.58
C ILE A 245 1.65 -17.09 -14.74
N LEU A 246 1.82 -18.26 -15.35
CA LEU A 246 2.25 -19.46 -14.63
C LEU A 246 3.67 -19.33 -14.05
N GLU A 247 4.54 -18.55 -14.67
CA GLU A 247 5.89 -18.28 -14.15
C GLU A 247 5.84 -17.39 -12.92
N VAL A 248 5.03 -16.31 -12.95
CA VAL A 248 4.78 -15.43 -11.80
C VAL A 248 4.17 -16.20 -10.63
N MET A 249 3.18 -17.06 -10.91
CA MET A 249 2.57 -17.90 -9.88
C MET A 249 3.55 -18.92 -9.28
N ARG A 250 4.47 -19.47 -10.08
CA ARG A 250 5.54 -20.33 -9.56
C ARG A 250 6.50 -19.57 -8.65
N PHE A 251 6.87 -18.35 -9.01
CA PHE A 251 7.68 -17.49 -8.15
C PHE A 251 6.98 -17.20 -6.83
N ALA A 252 5.69 -16.89 -6.86
CA ALA A 252 4.91 -16.63 -5.63
C ALA A 252 4.82 -17.88 -4.73
N ARG A 253 4.61 -19.07 -5.31
CA ARG A 253 4.61 -20.33 -4.54
C ARG A 253 5.98 -20.62 -3.92
N TRP A 254 7.04 -20.40 -4.67
CA TRP A 254 8.39 -20.53 -4.15
C TRP A 254 8.65 -19.54 -3.00
N ALA A 255 8.30 -18.26 -3.17
CA ALA A 255 8.44 -17.26 -2.11
C ALA A 255 7.61 -17.61 -0.86
N ALA A 256 6.40 -18.15 -1.03
CA ALA A 256 5.58 -18.63 0.08
C ALA A 256 6.22 -19.83 0.80
N ALA A 257 6.83 -20.75 0.07
CA ALA A 257 7.54 -21.89 0.65
C ALA A 257 8.78 -21.45 1.44
N GLU A 258 9.59 -20.54 0.91
CA GLU A 258 10.74 -19.94 1.64
C GLU A 258 10.29 -19.23 2.92
N ALA A 259 9.10 -18.63 2.90
CA ALA A 259 8.50 -17.96 4.06
C ALA A 259 7.90 -18.94 5.09
N GLY A 260 7.80 -20.24 4.81
CA GLY A 260 7.02 -21.17 5.62
C GLY A 260 5.51 -20.91 5.60
N ALA A 261 5.01 -20.31 4.54
CA ALA A 261 3.61 -19.91 4.34
C ALA A 261 2.83 -20.87 3.40
N ALA A 262 3.50 -21.89 2.87
CA ALA A 262 2.94 -22.89 1.96
C ALA A 262 2.18 -24.00 2.73
#